data_9ac5fb92b3ba2bbc0ba5ba083e56246a
#
_entry.id   9ac5fb92b3ba2bbc0ba5ba083e56246a
#
_cell.length_a   1.000
_cell.length_b   1.000
_cell.length_c   1.000
_cell.angle_alpha   90.00
_cell.angle_beta   90.00
_cell.angle_gamma   90.00
#
_symmetry.space_group_name_H-M   'P 1'
#
loop_
_entity.id
_entity.type
_entity.pdbx_description
1 polymer ?
#
loop_
_entity_poly.entity_id
_entity_poly.type
_entity_poly.pdbx_seq_one_letter_code
_entity_poly.pdbx_strand_id
1 'polypeptide(L)'
;GGIVCGILTLIGDMGKGFLPVFLCLQLRDTALAAPLLKIDQKIWGEVPEWVAMIGMTFVLLAPVLGHIFPLYRHFQGGKGIATTFGCLLGFAPNLFPALILAFFFILFSLVIRITPHFYRTIATYLCAMGIFFIWGETTEQKLGFFLISVVVCLRMHMSGEHRETCKVRLLWMH
;
A
#
# COMPACT_ATOMS: atom_id res chain seq x y z
N GLY A 1 14.50 19.16 12.11
CA GLY A 1 14.22 18.69 10.76
C GLY A 1 13.19 19.57 10.11
N GLY A 2 13.57 20.28 9.06
CA GLY A 2 12.67 21.20 8.36
C GLY A 2 11.76 20.45 7.36
N ILE A 3 10.93 21.21 6.64
CA ILE A 3 10.00 20.71 5.58
C ILE A 3 10.74 19.84 4.57
N VAL A 4 11.97 20.20 4.20
CA VAL A 4 12.81 19.42 3.24
C VAL A 4 13.04 17.99 3.75
N CYS A 5 13.38 17.82 5.02
CA CYS A 5 13.57 16.48 5.60
C CYS A 5 12.28 15.65 5.55
N GLY A 6 11.13 16.26 5.84
CA GLY A 6 9.82 15.61 5.74
C GLY A 6 9.50 15.16 4.33
N ILE A 7 9.76 16.00 3.32
CA ILE A 7 9.55 15.66 1.90
C ILE A 7 10.47 14.52 1.47
N LEU A 8 11.75 14.56 1.81
CA LEU A 8 12.71 13.51 1.48
C LEU A 8 12.34 12.17 2.13
N THR A 9 11.88 12.20 3.39
CA THR A 9 11.39 11.00 4.06
C THR A 9 10.15 10.43 3.36
N LEU A 10 9.19 11.29 2.99
CA LEU A 10 7.99 10.89 2.26
C LEU A 10 8.35 10.24 0.92
N ILE A 11 9.22 10.87 0.12
CA ILE A 11 9.70 10.34 -1.15
C ILE A 11 10.43 9.01 -0.95
N GLY A 12 11.29 8.91 0.06
CA GLY A 12 11.98 7.67 0.39
C GLY A 12 11.03 6.54 0.79
N ASP A 13 9.99 6.84 1.58
CA ASP A 13 9.00 5.86 2.02
C ASP A 13 8.09 5.42 0.87
N MET A 14 7.70 6.33 -0.01
CA MET A 14 6.98 6.00 -1.25
C MET A 14 7.87 5.20 -2.22
N GLY A 15 9.14 5.59 -2.38
CA GLY A 15 10.09 4.90 -3.25
C GLY A 15 10.31 3.44 -2.87
N LYS A 16 10.39 3.13 -1.57
CA LYS A 16 10.51 1.74 -1.07
C LYS A 16 9.33 0.87 -1.48
N GLY A 17 8.12 1.43 -1.56
CA GLY A 17 6.94 0.73 -2.05
C GLY A 17 6.89 0.65 -3.57
N PHE A 18 7.18 1.76 -4.25
CA PHE A 18 7.10 1.90 -5.70
C PHE A 18 8.06 0.95 -6.43
N LEU A 19 9.34 1.01 -6.08
CA LEU A 19 10.39 0.31 -6.82
C LEU A 19 10.18 -1.21 -6.91
N PRO A 20 9.91 -1.95 -5.82
CA PRO A 20 9.73 -3.39 -5.90
C PRO A 20 8.55 -3.79 -6.80
N VAL A 21 7.42 -3.08 -6.68
CA VAL A 21 6.22 -3.38 -7.45
C VAL A 21 6.43 -3.06 -8.92
N PHE A 22 6.94 -1.85 -9.22
CA PHE A 22 7.21 -1.40 -10.59
C PHE A 22 8.22 -2.31 -11.29
N LEU A 23 9.34 -2.62 -10.64
CA LEU A 23 10.35 -3.50 -11.21
C LEU A 23 9.83 -4.92 -11.42
N CYS A 24 9.06 -5.46 -10.48
CA CYS A 24 8.46 -6.78 -10.64
C CYS A 24 7.55 -6.85 -11.86
N LEU A 25 6.70 -5.84 -12.08
CA LEU A 25 5.81 -5.77 -13.24
C LEU A 25 6.60 -5.59 -14.54
N GLN A 26 7.59 -4.68 -14.57
CA GLN A 26 8.42 -4.46 -15.75
C GLN A 26 9.24 -5.70 -16.11
N LEU A 27 9.80 -6.40 -15.13
CA LEU A 27 10.55 -7.63 -15.36
C LEU A 27 9.65 -8.77 -15.84
N ARG A 28 8.41 -8.84 -15.39
CA ARG A 28 7.43 -9.83 -15.87
C ARG A 28 7.17 -9.70 -17.37
N ASP A 29 7.12 -8.46 -17.87
CA ASP A 29 6.77 -8.15 -19.27
C ASP A 29 7.99 -8.03 -20.18
N THR A 30 9.20 -8.10 -19.66
CA THR A 30 10.43 -7.94 -20.46
C THR A 30 11.01 -9.26 -20.96
N ALA A 31 11.72 -9.16 -22.09
CA ALA A 31 12.50 -10.27 -22.65
C ALA A 31 13.58 -10.84 -21.69
N LEU A 32 13.95 -10.10 -20.64
CA LEU A 32 14.85 -10.59 -19.58
C LEU A 32 14.21 -11.67 -18.71
N ALA A 33 12.90 -11.60 -18.49
CA ALA A 33 12.18 -12.63 -17.75
C ALA A 33 11.96 -13.90 -18.57
N ALA A 34 11.90 -13.77 -19.90
CA ALA A 34 11.66 -14.88 -20.80
C ALA A 34 12.67 -16.05 -20.65
N PRO A 35 14.00 -15.84 -20.56
CA PRO A 35 14.93 -16.94 -20.34
C PRO A 35 14.83 -17.52 -18.91
N LEU A 36 14.55 -16.70 -17.90
CA LEU A 36 14.36 -17.14 -16.52
C LEU A 36 13.07 -17.95 -16.38
N LEU A 37 11.97 -17.48 -17.00
CA LEU A 37 10.69 -18.20 -17.04
C LEU A 37 10.78 -19.50 -17.84
N LYS A 38 11.58 -19.54 -18.94
CA LYS A 38 11.82 -20.78 -19.70
C LYS A 38 12.66 -21.79 -18.92
N ILE A 39 13.61 -21.36 -18.11
CA ILE A 39 14.38 -22.24 -17.22
C ILE A 39 13.43 -22.81 -16.18
N ASP A 40 12.55 -21.97 -15.64
CA ASP A 40 11.57 -22.35 -14.63
C ASP A 40 10.53 -23.33 -15.18
N GLN A 41 9.98 -23.07 -16.37
CA GLN A 41 9.08 -24.00 -17.07
C GLN A 41 9.74 -25.36 -17.37
N LYS A 42 11.02 -25.38 -17.70
CA LYS A 42 11.75 -26.62 -18.01
C LYS A 42 12.01 -27.47 -16.76
N ILE A 43 12.15 -26.84 -15.58
CA ILE A 43 12.48 -27.49 -14.31
C ILE A 43 11.21 -27.81 -13.52
N TRP A 44 10.23 -26.91 -13.50
CA TRP A 44 9.06 -26.95 -12.61
C TRP A 44 7.73 -27.15 -13.33
N GLY A 45 7.72 -27.15 -14.69
CA GLY A 45 6.51 -27.11 -15.50
C GLY A 45 5.89 -25.69 -15.56
N GLU A 46 4.62 -25.61 -15.97
CA GLU A 46 3.88 -24.33 -15.96
C GLU A 46 3.64 -23.88 -14.52
N VAL A 47 4.09 -22.67 -14.17
CA VAL A 47 3.85 -22.10 -12.84
C VAL A 47 2.33 -21.89 -12.69
N PRO A 48 1.67 -22.51 -11.72
CA PRO A 48 0.24 -22.33 -11.53
C PRO A 48 -0.10 -20.86 -11.26
N GLU A 49 -1.24 -20.38 -11.75
CA GLU A 49 -1.69 -18.98 -11.57
C GLU A 49 -1.72 -18.55 -10.10
N TRP A 50 -2.06 -19.46 -9.19
CA TRP A 50 -2.08 -19.16 -7.76
C TRP A 50 -0.70 -18.85 -7.18
N VAL A 51 0.38 -19.43 -7.73
CA VAL A 51 1.78 -19.12 -7.30
C VAL A 51 2.15 -17.72 -7.72
N ALA A 52 1.82 -17.33 -8.96
CA ALA A 52 2.04 -15.97 -9.45
C ALA A 52 1.23 -14.95 -8.63
N MET A 53 -0.02 -15.27 -8.31
CA MET A 53 -0.89 -14.46 -7.45
C MET A 53 -0.30 -14.26 -6.06
N ILE A 54 0.15 -15.33 -5.41
CA ILE A 54 0.80 -15.25 -4.10
C ILE A 54 2.09 -14.44 -4.17
N GLY A 55 2.92 -14.68 -5.19
CA GLY A 55 4.17 -13.96 -5.42
C GLY A 55 3.95 -12.45 -5.50
N MET A 56 3.01 -11.99 -6.33
CA MET A 56 2.69 -10.57 -6.47
C MET A 56 2.09 -9.98 -5.19
N THR A 57 1.27 -10.74 -4.49
CA THR A 57 0.73 -10.36 -3.18
C THR A 57 1.87 -10.10 -2.17
N PHE A 58 2.90 -10.94 -2.15
CA PHE A 58 4.09 -10.74 -1.32
C PHE A 58 4.90 -9.51 -1.74
N VAL A 59 5.07 -9.27 -3.03
CA VAL A 59 5.77 -8.08 -3.55
C VAL A 59 5.07 -6.79 -3.11
N LEU A 60 3.74 -6.80 -3.03
CA LEU A 60 2.96 -5.67 -2.51
C LEU A 60 3.09 -5.51 -1.00
N LEU A 61 3.05 -6.61 -0.27
CA LEU A 61 2.99 -6.61 1.20
C LEU A 61 4.36 -6.38 1.85
N ALA A 62 5.42 -6.96 1.29
CA ALA A 62 6.76 -6.95 1.89
C ALA A 62 7.33 -5.55 2.17
N PRO A 63 7.23 -4.56 1.25
CA PRO A 63 7.71 -3.20 1.51
C PRO A 63 6.97 -2.53 2.67
N VAL A 64 5.66 -2.78 2.78
CA VAL A 64 4.83 -2.21 3.85
C VAL A 64 5.19 -2.84 5.19
N LEU A 65 5.34 -4.17 5.24
CA LEU A 65 5.79 -4.88 6.44
C LEU A 65 7.19 -4.43 6.87
N GLY A 66 8.12 -4.33 5.93
CA GLY A 66 9.49 -3.87 6.20
C GLY A 66 9.57 -2.43 6.70
N HIS A 67 8.64 -1.55 6.24
CA HIS A 67 8.53 -0.19 6.75
C HIS A 67 7.90 -0.13 8.15
N ILE A 68 6.88 -0.95 8.41
CA ILE A 68 6.17 -0.97 9.70
C ILE A 68 6.99 -1.67 10.77
N PHE A 69 7.66 -2.77 10.42
CA PHE A 69 8.42 -3.63 11.33
C PHE A 69 9.90 -3.75 10.92
N PRO A 70 10.66 -2.65 10.88
CA PRO A 70 12.06 -2.69 10.48
C PRO A 70 12.91 -3.44 11.55
N LEU A 71 13.62 -4.48 11.12
CA LEU A 71 14.46 -5.31 11.98
C LEU A 71 15.54 -4.48 12.70
N TYR A 72 16.14 -3.53 11.98
CA TYR A 72 17.22 -2.66 12.49
C TYR A 72 16.78 -1.62 13.53
N ARG A 73 15.45 -1.41 13.71
CA ARG A 73 14.88 -0.47 14.69
C ARG A 73 14.03 -1.16 15.76
N HIS A 74 14.36 -2.38 16.12
CA HIS A 74 13.59 -3.17 17.08
C HIS A 74 12.08 -3.19 16.80
N PHE A 75 11.71 -3.34 15.51
CA PHE A 75 10.33 -3.38 15.03
C PHE A 75 9.52 -2.07 15.25
N GLN A 76 10.19 -0.96 15.51
CA GLN A 76 9.56 0.35 15.69
C GLN A 76 9.66 1.17 14.41
N GLY A 77 8.80 0.88 13.45
CA GLY A 77 8.73 1.59 12.18
C GLY A 77 7.59 2.60 12.09
N GLY A 78 7.34 3.06 10.87
CA GLY A 78 6.26 4.00 10.56
C GLY A 78 4.87 3.37 10.55
N LYS A 79 3.90 4.12 10.01
CA LYS A 79 2.49 3.70 9.88
C LYS A 79 2.20 2.93 8.57
N GLY A 80 3.13 2.95 7.62
CA GLY A 80 3.00 2.25 6.33
C GLY A 80 2.17 2.98 5.26
N ILE A 81 1.57 4.13 5.57
CA ILE A 81 0.65 4.83 4.66
C ILE A 81 1.36 5.28 3.38
N ALA A 82 2.50 5.99 3.51
CA ALA A 82 3.27 6.46 2.37
C ALA A 82 3.82 5.31 1.51
N THR A 83 4.26 4.24 2.16
CA THR A 83 4.75 3.02 1.48
C THR A 83 3.63 2.33 0.71
N THR A 84 2.40 2.29 1.26
CA THR A 84 1.22 1.77 0.55
C THR A 84 0.94 2.58 -0.71
N PHE A 85 0.97 3.93 -0.62
CA PHE A 85 0.86 4.78 -1.81
C PHE A 85 1.92 4.44 -2.84
N GLY A 86 3.16 4.24 -2.41
CA GLY A 86 4.25 3.81 -3.29
C GLY A 86 3.95 2.49 -3.99
N CYS A 87 3.51 1.47 -3.25
CA CYS A 87 3.14 0.16 -3.83
C CYS A 87 2.04 0.31 -4.90
N LEU A 88 1.01 1.12 -4.64
CA LEU A 88 -0.08 1.33 -5.58
C LEU A 88 0.35 2.16 -6.81
N LEU A 89 1.27 3.12 -6.65
CA LEU A 89 1.89 3.84 -7.77
C LEU A 89 2.76 2.92 -8.64
N GLY A 90 3.31 1.86 -8.07
CA GLY A 90 4.10 0.86 -8.78
C GLY A 90 3.35 0.14 -9.89
N PHE A 91 2.01 0.19 -9.91
CA PHE A 91 1.18 -0.31 -11.01
C PHE A 91 1.15 0.60 -12.25
N ALA A 92 1.98 1.66 -12.29
CA ALA A 92 2.04 2.53 -13.47
C ALA A 92 2.23 1.71 -14.76
N PRO A 93 1.51 2.07 -15.87
CA PRO A 93 0.74 3.29 -16.06
C PRO A 93 -0.67 3.33 -15.42
N ASN A 94 -1.15 2.21 -14.86
CA ASN A 94 -2.44 2.18 -14.19
C ASN A 94 -2.34 2.83 -12.80
N LEU A 95 -2.68 4.12 -12.72
CA LEU A 95 -2.66 4.90 -11.47
C LEU A 95 -3.97 4.81 -10.68
N PHE A 96 -4.99 4.14 -11.21
CA PHE A 96 -6.32 4.06 -10.60
C PHE A 96 -6.29 3.59 -9.13
N PRO A 97 -5.50 2.56 -8.75
CA PRO A 97 -5.40 2.14 -7.36
C PRO A 97 -4.90 3.23 -6.41
N ALA A 98 -3.85 3.96 -6.83
CA ALA A 98 -3.28 5.04 -6.04
C ALA A 98 -4.23 6.23 -5.93
N LEU A 99 -4.95 6.56 -7.02
CA LEU A 99 -5.91 7.64 -7.05
C LEU A 99 -7.12 7.40 -6.14
N ILE A 100 -7.62 6.17 -6.06
CA ILE A 100 -8.70 5.81 -5.12
C ILE A 100 -8.27 6.07 -3.68
N LEU A 101 -7.09 5.58 -3.29
CA LEU A 101 -6.60 5.77 -1.94
C LEU A 101 -6.36 7.26 -1.64
N ALA A 102 -5.77 8.01 -2.60
CA ALA A 102 -5.56 9.44 -2.49
C ALA A 102 -6.89 10.20 -2.33
N PHE A 103 -7.88 9.86 -3.14
CA PHE A 103 -9.20 10.49 -3.09
C PHE A 103 -9.83 10.38 -1.69
N PHE A 104 -9.92 9.18 -1.14
CA PHE A 104 -10.50 8.99 0.19
C PHE A 104 -9.64 9.63 1.29
N PHE A 105 -8.31 9.62 1.14
CA PHE A 105 -7.43 10.25 2.12
C PHE A 105 -7.61 11.77 2.14
N ILE A 106 -7.74 12.40 0.98
CA ILE A 106 -8.02 13.83 0.84
C ILE A 106 -9.43 14.14 1.35
N LEU A 107 -10.42 13.35 0.97
CA LEU A 107 -11.82 13.52 1.39
C LEU A 107 -11.94 13.55 2.92
N PHE A 108 -11.38 12.54 3.60
CA PHE A 108 -11.44 12.44 5.07
C PHE A 108 -10.43 13.34 5.80
N SER A 109 -9.48 13.93 5.10
CA SER A 109 -8.49 14.86 5.66
C SER A 109 -8.93 16.31 5.58
N LEU A 110 -9.49 16.72 4.44
CA LEU A 110 -9.79 18.11 4.13
C LEU A 110 -11.29 18.41 4.19
N VAL A 111 -12.14 17.55 3.62
CA VAL A 111 -13.58 17.81 3.52
C VAL A 111 -14.30 17.41 4.81
N ILE A 112 -14.17 16.17 5.23
CA ILE A 112 -14.87 15.65 6.41
C ILE A 112 -14.07 15.85 7.70
N ARG A 113 -12.76 16.09 7.62
CA ARG A 113 -11.85 16.35 8.75
C ARG A 113 -12.05 15.40 9.93
N ILE A 114 -11.82 14.12 9.67
CA ILE A 114 -11.84 13.10 10.72
C ILE A 114 -10.56 13.21 11.56
N THR A 115 -10.69 13.41 12.85
CA THR A 115 -9.60 13.40 13.84
C THR A 115 -9.91 12.43 14.96
N PRO A 116 -8.93 11.71 15.52
CA PRO A 116 -7.50 11.67 15.18
C PRO A 116 -7.18 10.90 13.89
N HIS A 117 -5.91 10.87 13.53
CA HIS A 117 -5.39 10.17 12.33
C HIS A 117 -5.81 8.69 12.26
N PHE A 118 -6.00 8.03 13.39
CA PHE A 118 -6.44 6.66 13.50
C PHE A 118 -7.74 6.40 12.73
N TYR A 119 -8.81 7.09 13.09
CA TYR A 119 -10.14 6.89 12.47
C TYR A 119 -10.15 7.29 11.00
N ARG A 120 -9.43 8.36 10.65
CA ARG A 120 -9.27 8.80 9.26
C ARG A 120 -8.63 7.72 8.40
N THR A 121 -7.52 7.13 8.87
CA THR A 121 -6.80 6.09 8.13
C THR A 121 -7.67 4.84 7.96
N ILE A 122 -8.32 4.38 9.02
CA ILE A 122 -9.21 3.21 8.95
C ILE A 122 -10.35 3.47 7.95
N ALA A 123 -11.04 4.61 8.06
CA ALA A 123 -12.12 4.96 7.14
C ALA A 123 -11.63 5.00 5.68
N THR A 124 -10.45 5.59 5.42
CA THR A 124 -9.84 5.65 4.10
C THR A 124 -9.60 4.25 3.53
N TYR A 125 -8.97 3.38 4.31
CA TYR A 125 -8.63 2.02 3.84
C TYR A 125 -9.87 1.15 3.65
N LEU A 126 -10.88 1.26 4.52
CA LEU A 126 -12.14 0.54 4.37
C LEU A 126 -12.92 0.97 3.13
N CYS A 127 -13.04 2.28 2.89
CA CYS A 127 -13.71 2.79 1.70
C CYS A 127 -12.95 2.44 0.42
N ALA A 128 -11.63 2.61 0.41
CA ALA A 128 -10.80 2.23 -0.72
C ALA A 128 -10.90 0.73 -1.01
N MET A 129 -10.87 -0.11 0.03
CA MET A 129 -11.04 -1.55 -0.10
C MET A 129 -12.38 -1.92 -0.73
N GLY A 130 -13.48 -1.27 -0.33
CA GLY A 130 -14.80 -1.48 -0.95
C GLY A 130 -14.78 -1.21 -2.46
N ILE A 131 -14.16 -0.11 -2.89
CA ILE A 131 -14.00 0.21 -4.32
C ILE A 131 -13.10 -0.81 -5.03
N PHE A 132 -11.99 -1.23 -4.41
CA PHE A 132 -11.11 -2.26 -4.97
C PHE A 132 -11.80 -3.60 -5.18
N PHE A 133 -12.71 -4.00 -4.28
CA PHE A 133 -13.48 -5.23 -4.45
C PHE A 133 -14.45 -5.15 -5.64
N ILE A 134 -15.04 -3.98 -5.89
CA ILE A 134 -16.02 -3.77 -6.98
C ILE A 134 -15.31 -3.60 -8.32
N TRP A 135 -14.28 -2.75 -8.39
CA TRP A 135 -13.63 -2.30 -9.63
C TRP A 135 -12.15 -2.68 -9.77
N GLY A 136 -11.61 -3.44 -8.84
CA GLY A 136 -10.21 -3.89 -8.94
C GLY A 136 -10.01 -4.83 -10.14
N GLU A 137 -8.95 -4.59 -10.91
CA GLU A 137 -8.69 -5.30 -12.16
C GLU A 137 -8.23 -6.75 -11.93
N THR A 138 -7.36 -6.97 -10.94
CA THR A 138 -6.78 -8.29 -10.69
C THR A 138 -7.02 -8.79 -9.27
N THR A 139 -7.13 -10.11 -9.11
CA THR A 139 -7.28 -10.76 -7.79
C THR A 139 -6.07 -10.49 -6.89
N GLU A 140 -4.88 -10.42 -7.48
CA GLU A 140 -3.62 -10.13 -6.78
C GLU A 140 -3.64 -8.75 -6.13
N GLN A 141 -4.14 -7.72 -6.85
CA GLN A 141 -4.30 -6.36 -6.33
C GLN A 141 -5.29 -6.33 -5.17
N LYS A 142 -6.44 -7.00 -5.31
CA LYS A 142 -7.47 -7.07 -4.28
C LYS A 142 -6.94 -7.72 -3.01
N LEU A 143 -6.31 -8.87 -3.14
CA LEU A 143 -5.74 -9.62 -2.02
C LEU A 143 -4.58 -8.86 -1.37
N GLY A 144 -3.65 -8.32 -2.18
CA GLY A 144 -2.53 -7.54 -1.69
C GLY A 144 -2.98 -6.30 -0.93
N PHE A 145 -3.92 -5.52 -1.49
CA PHE A 145 -4.45 -4.34 -0.81
C PHE A 145 -5.25 -4.69 0.45
N PHE A 146 -5.99 -5.80 0.44
CA PHE A 146 -6.68 -6.30 1.63
C PHE A 146 -5.68 -6.59 2.77
N LEU A 147 -4.62 -7.34 2.51
CA LEU A 147 -3.60 -7.67 3.49
C LEU A 147 -2.86 -6.42 3.99
N ILE A 148 -2.50 -5.51 3.09
CA ILE A 148 -1.92 -4.21 3.46
C ILE A 148 -2.87 -3.45 4.40
N SER A 149 -4.16 -3.39 4.07
CA SER A 149 -5.15 -2.71 4.89
C SER A 149 -5.22 -3.28 6.30
N VAL A 150 -5.23 -4.62 6.43
CA VAL A 150 -5.21 -5.30 7.73
C VAL A 150 -3.95 -4.92 8.52
N VAL A 151 -2.77 -5.00 7.89
CA VAL A 151 -1.48 -4.70 8.56
C VAL A 151 -1.42 -3.23 9.00
N VAL A 152 -1.83 -2.29 8.14
CA VAL A 152 -1.84 -0.86 8.48
C VAL A 152 -2.84 -0.58 9.60
N CYS A 153 -4.05 -1.15 9.56
CA CYS A 153 -5.04 -0.98 10.62
C CYS A 153 -4.56 -1.57 11.95
N LEU A 154 -3.93 -2.74 11.95
CA LEU A 154 -3.31 -3.34 13.14
C LEU A 154 -2.21 -2.44 13.70
N ARG A 155 -1.33 -1.92 12.85
CA ARG A 155 -0.27 -1.00 13.28
C ARG A 155 -0.82 0.28 13.88
N MET A 156 -1.87 0.84 13.27
CA MET A 156 -2.56 2.02 13.80
C MET A 156 -3.19 1.73 15.17
N HIS A 157 -3.79 0.55 15.35
CA HIS A 157 -4.34 0.14 16.64
C HIS A 157 -3.25 0.03 17.73
N MET A 158 -2.09 -0.54 17.38
CA MET A 158 -0.94 -0.66 18.29
C MET A 158 -0.32 0.69 18.67
N SER A 159 -0.50 1.75 17.85
CA SER A 159 0.05 3.09 18.13
C SER A 159 -0.65 3.81 19.30
N GLY A 160 -1.77 3.30 19.78
CA GLY A 160 -2.52 3.86 20.91
C GLY A 160 -3.34 5.12 20.59
N GLU A 161 -3.33 5.60 19.36
CA GLU A 161 -4.11 6.78 18.92
C GLU A 161 -5.63 6.56 18.98
N HIS A 162 -6.09 5.31 19.11
CA HIS A 162 -7.50 4.96 19.26
C HIS A 162 -8.12 5.42 20.59
N ARG A 163 -7.30 5.80 21.57
CA ARG A 163 -7.77 6.28 22.89
C ARG A 163 -8.38 7.68 22.84
N GLU A 164 -8.14 8.42 21.77
CA GLU A 164 -8.73 9.76 21.60
C GLU A 164 -10.16 9.62 21.02
N THR A 165 -11.05 10.50 21.47
CA THR A 165 -12.43 10.53 20.96
C THR A 165 -12.48 10.96 19.50
N CYS A 166 -13.23 10.23 18.68
CA CYS A 166 -13.45 10.58 17.29
C CYS A 166 -14.19 11.91 17.17
N LYS A 167 -13.60 12.88 16.49
CA LYS A 167 -14.25 14.17 16.17
C LYS A 167 -14.35 14.27 14.66
N VAL A 168 -15.57 14.41 14.16
CA VAL A 168 -15.87 14.62 12.75
C VAL A 168 -16.34 16.05 12.58
N ARG A 169 -15.63 16.82 11.75
CA ARG A 169 -16.00 18.21 11.38
C ARG A 169 -16.12 18.30 9.87
N LEU A 170 -17.22 18.85 9.40
CA LEU A 170 -17.38 19.20 7.99
C LEU A 170 -16.74 20.56 7.72
N LEU A 171 -16.18 20.72 6.51
CA LEU A 171 -15.50 21.96 6.09
C LEU A 171 -16.39 23.20 6.25
N TRP A 172 -17.71 23.05 6.17
CA TRP A 172 -18.73 24.12 6.18
C TRP A 172 -19.35 24.39 7.58
N MET A 173 -19.00 23.63 8.60
CA MET A 173 -19.49 23.84 9.96
C MET A 173 -18.39 24.56 10.77
N HIS A 174 -18.54 25.86 10.91
CA HIS A 174 -17.79 26.68 11.86
C HIS A 174 -18.36 26.54 13.27
#